data_871521b76e8e5ef1a770d43ba7c817c8
#
_entry.id   871521b76e8e5ef1a770d43ba7c817c8
#
_cell.length_a   1.000
_cell.length_b   1.000
_cell.length_c   1.000
_cell.angle_alpha   90.00
_cell.angle_beta   90.00
_cell.angle_gamma   90.00
#
_symmetry.space_group_name_H-M   'P 1'
#
loop_
_entity.id
_entity.type
_entity.pdbx_description
1 polymer ?
#
loop_
_entity_poly.entity_id
_entity_poly.type
_entity_poly.pdbx_seq_one_letter_code
_entity_poly.pdbx_strand_id
1 'polypeptide(L)'
;MAMRAVESVRGTQLKTGRNRMARGRVSANPTKAAWTQVAQKSDLEANGGRMVVETSKGRVLLQELEGEVYAVSNKCPHLGLPLVGKTALFQGQVQSGCIVCPAHGTAFDLKSGDVRGEWCPKLPNLPLVGKGPPEKPLPTFPIKIEESGAIAVDI
;
A
#
# COMPACT_ATOMS: atom_id res chain seq x y z
N MET A 1 53.19 71.94 -8.83
CA MET A 1 53.98 71.60 -7.66
C MET A 1 53.40 70.25 -7.14
N ALA A 2 53.96 69.15 -7.49
CA ALA A 2 54.99 68.43 -6.73
C ALA A 2 54.40 67.91 -5.41
N MET A 3 54.39 66.70 -5.05
CA MET A 3 55.25 65.55 -4.96
C MET A 3 54.45 64.35 -4.38
N ARG A 4 54.67 63.19 -4.98
CA ARG A 4 55.30 61.94 -4.48
C ARG A 4 54.53 61.24 -3.35
N ALA A 5 54.05 60.03 -3.67
CA ALA A 5 54.69 58.71 -3.58
C ALA A 5 54.78 58.20 -2.14
N VAL A 6 54.37 57.03 -1.84
CA VAL A 6 55.19 55.84 -1.61
C VAL A 6 54.32 54.61 -1.33
N GLU A 7 54.67 53.53 -1.98
CA GLU A 7 54.25 52.11 -1.80
C GLU A 7 54.30 51.66 -0.34
N SER A 8 53.44 50.71 0.00
CA SER A 8 53.86 49.60 0.84
C SER A 8 53.07 48.36 0.56
N VAL A 9 53.78 47.40 0.03
CA VAL A 9 53.46 46.00 -0.15
C VAL A 9 53.39 45.30 1.20
N ARG A 10 52.44 44.41 1.43
CA ARG A 10 52.58 43.07 2.01
C ARG A 10 51.32 42.62 2.76
N GLY A 11 50.97 41.42 2.44
CA GLY A 11 50.12 40.64 3.33
C GLY A 11 49.26 39.60 2.64
N THR A 12 49.90 38.64 1.96
CA THR A 12 49.28 37.41 1.55
C THR A 12 48.78 36.65 2.79
N GLN A 13 47.49 36.47 2.93
CA GLN A 13 46.93 35.47 3.80
C GLN A 13 45.94 34.61 3.04
N LEU A 14 46.39 33.44 2.67
CA LEU A 14 45.59 32.30 2.26
C LEU A 14 44.72 31.86 3.43
N LYS A 15 43.45 32.18 3.41
CA LYS A 15 42.46 31.52 4.25
C LYS A 15 41.91 30.35 3.49
N THR A 16 42.36 29.16 3.85
CA THR A 16 41.77 27.89 3.50
C THR A 16 40.35 27.81 4.07
N GLY A 17 39.38 28.25 3.28
CA GLY A 17 37.98 28.04 3.57
C GLY A 17 37.63 26.56 3.38
N ARG A 18 37.52 25.83 4.49
CA ARG A 18 36.89 24.48 4.47
C ARG A 18 35.50 24.60 3.93
N ASN A 19 35.33 24.12 2.72
CA ASN A 19 34.06 23.97 2.08
C ASN A 19 33.26 22.90 2.88
N ARG A 20 32.43 23.35 3.82
CA ARG A 20 31.40 22.51 4.43
C ARG A 20 30.37 22.25 3.35
N MET A 21 30.48 21.09 2.74
CA MET A 21 29.38 20.52 1.95
C MET A 21 28.14 20.53 2.85
N ALA A 22 27.23 21.45 2.57
CA ALA A 22 25.89 21.41 3.07
C ALA A 22 25.28 20.12 2.54
N ARG A 23 25.09 19.14 3.44
CA ARG A 23 24.28 17.97 3.17
C ARG A 23 22.89 18.49 2.83
N GLY A 24 22.57 18.50 1.55
CA GLY A 24 21.25 18.79 1.06
C GLY A 24 20.29 17.86 1.78
N ARG A 25 19.37 18.42 2.56
CA ARG A 25 18.17 17.71 2.97
C ARG A 25 17.47 17.31 1.69
N VAL A 26 17.49 16.01 1.40
CA VAL A 26 16.58 15.43 0.43
C VAL A 26 15.21 15.65 1.06
N SER A 27 14.51 16.67 0.62
CA SER A 27 13.10 16.84 0.86
C SER A 27 12.44 15.63 0.22
N ALA A 28 11.99 14.67 1.03
CA ALA A 28 11.10 13.64 0.57
C ALA A 28 9.83 14.35 0.12
N ASN A 29 9.69 14.55 -1.20
CA ASN A 29 8.41 14.92 -1.77
C ASN A 29 7.40 13.87 -1.27
N PRO A 30 6.27 14.28 -0.69
CA PRO A 30 5.19 13.35 -0.43
C PRO A 30 4.84 12.72 -1.79
N THR A 31 4.98 11.41 -1.86
CA THR A 31 4.65 10.64 -3.06
C THR A 31 3.21 10.97 -3.39
N LYS A 32 3.00 11.73 -4.46
CA LYS A 32 1.67 12.11 -4.92
C LYS A 32 0.90 10.81 -5.12
N ALA A 33 -0.21 10.66 -4.39
CA ALA A 33 -1.10 9.50 -4.50
C ALA A 33 -1.34 9.20 -5.99
N ALA A 34 -0.98 8.01 -6.43
CA ALA A 34 -1.06 7.61 -7.84
C ALA A 34 -2.40 6.90 -8.08
N TRP A 35 -3.47 7.70 -8.20
CA TRP A 35 -4.80 7.18 -8.51
C TRP A 35 -4.82 6.50 -9.87
N THR A 36 -5.11 5.22 -9.86
CA THR A 36 -5.23 4.41 -11.08
C THR A 36 -6.67 3.95 -11.23
N GLN A 37 -7.29 4.27 -12.35
CA GLN A 37 -8.60 3.72 -12.68
C GLN A 37 -8.44 2.22 -12.94
N VAL A 38 -9.24 1.41 -12.24
CA VAL A 38 -9.12 -0.05 -12.27
C VAL A 38 -10.39 -0.76 -12.74
N ALA A 39 -11.55 -0.12 -12.63
CA ALA A 39 -12.83 -0.68 -13.04
C ALA A 39 -13.90 0.39 -13.23
N GLN A 40 -15.08 -0.02 -13.72
CA GLN A 40 -16.32 0.75 -13.65
C GLN A 40 -17.24 0.16 -12.59
N LYS A 41 -18.04 1.00 -11.94
CA LYS A 41 -19.00 0.57 -10.93
C LYS A 41 -20.04 -0.38 -11.53
N SER A 42 -20.48 -0.12 -12.76
CA SER A 42 -21.37 -0.99 -13.52
C SER A 42 -20.81 -2.39 -13.71
N ASP A 43 -19.50 -2.51 -13.97
CA ASP A 43 -18.86 -3.81 -14.14
C ASP A 43 -18.77 -4.57 -12.81
N LEU A 44 -18.52 -3.85 -11.73
CA LEU A 44 -18.50 -4.42 -10.37
C LEU A 44 -19.90 -4.96 -10.00
N GLU A 45 -20.94 -4.17 -10.23
CA GLU A 45 -22.34 -4.56 -9.99
C GLU A 45 -22.75 -5.76 -10.85
N ALA A 46 -22.39 -5.77 -12.14
CA ALA A 46 -22.65 -6.89 -13.05
C ALA A 46 -21.96 -8.20 -12.61
N ASN A 47 -20.83 -8.08 -11.89
CA ASN A 47 -20.12 -9.20 -11.29
C ASN A 47 -20.57 -9.53 -9.85
N GLY A 48 -21.73 -9.05 -9.44
CA GLY A 48 -22.29 -9.35 -8.11
C GLY A 48 -21.55 -8.63 -6.97
N GLY A 49 -21.02 -7.43 -7.23
CA GLY A 49 -20.32 -6.61 -6.23
C GLY A 49 -18.93 -7.13 -5.88
N ARG A 50 -18.35 -8.02 -6.71
CA ARG A 50 -17.01 -8.58 -6.47
C ARG A 50 -16.20 -8.70 -7.75
N MET A 51 -15.00 -8.15 -7.76
CA MET A 51 -14.10 -8.21 -8.91
C MET A 51 -12.64 -8.25 -8.48
N VAL A 52 -11.80 -9.00 -9.18
CA VAL A 52 -10.34 -8.98 -9.01
C VAL A 52 -9.73 -8.28 -10.21
N VAL A 53 -8.96 -7.23 -9.94
CA VAL A 53 -8.28 -6.42 -10.97
C VAL A 53 -6.77 -6.54 -10.83
N GLU A 54 -6.07 -6.52 -11.97
CA GLU A 54 -4.60 -6.51 -12.00
C GLU A 54 -4.10 -5.06 -11.91
N THR A 55 -3.12 -4.84 -11.05
CA THR A 55 -2.52 -3.52 -10.84
C THR A 55 -1.00 -3.61 -10.77
N SER A 56 -0.32 -2.47 -10.72
CA SER A 56 1.15 -2.41 -10.55
C SER A 56 1.61 -3.01 -9.21
N LYS A 57 0.75 -3.04 -8.20
CA LYS A 57 1.00 -3.65 -6.88
C LYS A 57 0.52 -5.11 -6.78
N GLY A 58 0.08 -5.68 -7.89
CA GLY A 58 -0.47 -7.02 -7.95
C GLY A 58 -1.98 -7.05 -8.05
N ARG A 59 -2.60 -8.17 -7.67
CA ARG A 59 -4.05 -8.34 -7.76
C ARG A 59 -4.76 -7.68 -6.59
N VAL A 60 -5.69 -6.79 -6.90
CA VAL A 60 -6.55 -6.11 -5.94
C VAL A 60 -7.97 -6.69 -6.06
N LEU A 61 -8.56 -7.03 -4.94
CA LEU A 61 -9.95 -7.42 -4.83
C LEU A 61 -10.79 -6.17 -4.55
N LEU A 62 -11.73 -5.89 -5.45
CA LEU A 62 -12.81 -4.94 -5.22
C LEU A 62 -14.00 -5.71 -4.65
N GLN A 63 -14.50 -5.27 -3.52
CA GLN A 63 -15.66 -5.86 -2.85
C GLN A 63 -16.64 -4.77 -2.48
N GLU A 64 -17.84 -4.87 -3.01
CA GLU A 64 -18.97 -4.04 -2.58
C GLU A 64 -19.68 -4.73 -1.40
N LEU A 65 -19.99 -3.96 -0.38
CA LEU A 65 -20.76 -4.38 0.77
C LEU A 65 -21.58 -3.20 1.28
N GLU A 66 -22.89 -3.39 1.39
CA GLU A 66 -23.82 -2.36 1.90
C GLU A 66 -23.74 -1.01 1.15
N GLY A 67 -23.42 -1.05 -0.15
CA GLY A 67 -23.31 0.13 -1.00
C GLY A 67 -21.94 0.82 -0.95
N GLU A 68 -21.02 0.38 -0.07
CA GLU A 68 -19.63 0.83 -0.07
C GLU A 68 -18.74 -0.15 -0.82
N VAL A 69 -17.74 0.38 -1.52
CA VAL A 69 -16.76 -0.43 -2.25
C VAL A 69 -15.43 -0.38 -1.49
N TYR A 70 -14.85 -1.54 -1.28
CA TYR A 70 -13.56 -1.72 -0.62
C TYR A 70 -12.54 -2.28 -1.60
N ALA A 71 -11.28 -1.82 -1.50
CA ALA A 71 -10.17 -2.33 -2.28
C ALA A 71 -9.12 -2.93 -1.34
N VAL A 72 -8.91 -4.22 -1.45
CA VAL A 72 -7.94 -4.95 -0.62
C VAL A 72 -7.04 -5.82 -1.49
N SER A 73 -5.86 -6.18 -0.98
CA SER A 73 -5.01 -7.15 -1.66
C SER A 73 -5.73 -8.48 -1.83
N ASN A 74 -5.74 -9.03 -3.04
CA ASN A 74 -6.25 -10.39 -3.26
C ASN A 74 -5.24 -11.48 -2.88
N LYS A 75 -4.26 -11.14 -2.05
CA LYS A 75 -3.20 -12.03 -1.59
C LYS A 75 -3.19 -12.09 -0.07
N CYS A 76 -3.57 -13.25 0.47
CA CYS A 76 -3.55 -13.47 1.92
C CYS A 76 -2.12 -13.30 2.47
N PRO A 77 -1.90 -12.47 3.51
CA PRO A 77 -0.57 -12.21 4.05
C PRO A 77 0.08 -13.41 4.75
N HIS A 78 -0.67 -14.47 5.03
CA HIS A 78 -0.14 -15.70 5.63
C HIS A 78 0.80 -16.44 4.67
N LEU A 79 0.28 -17.05 3.61
CA LEU A 79 1.05 -17.83 2.62
C LEU A 79 0.96 -17.29 1.19
N GLY A 80 0.37 -16.13 1.00
CA GLY A 80 0.26 -15.52 -0.31
C GLY A 80 -0.79 -16.13 -1.23
N LEU A 81 -1.69 -16.97 -0.70
CA LEU A 81 -2.76 -17.58 -1.48
C LEU A 81 -3.85 -16.55 -1.82
N PRO A 82 -4.53 -16.70 -2.95
CA PRO A 82 -5.59 -15.78 -3.33
C PRO A 82 -6.79 -15.89 -2.39
N LEU A 83 -7.38 -14.74 -2.02
CA LEU A 83 -8.64 -14.70 -1.29
C LEU A 83 -9.80 -15.07 -2.21
N VAL A 84 -9.76 -14.56 -3.44
CA VAL A 84 -10.70 -14.89 -4.51
C VAL A 84 -9.93 -15.36 -5.72
N GLY A 85 -10.17 -16.57 -6.16
CA GLY A 85 -9.52 -17.22 -7.29
C GLY A 85 -10.52 -17.73 -8.33
N LYS A 86 -9.99 -18.39 -9.35
CA LYS A 86 -10.80 -18.93 -10.45
C LYS A 86 -11.52 -20.24 -10.08
N THR A 87 -11.09 -20.91 -9.04
CA THR A 87 -11.67 -22.21 -8.63
C THR A 87 -12.59 -22.03 -7.42
N ALA A 88 -13.54 -22.94 -7.25
CA ALA A 88 -14.46 -22.95 -6.12
C ALA A 88 -13.73 -23.05 -4.75
N LEU A 89 -12.52 -23.60 -4.74
CA LEU A 89 -11.69 -23.73 -3.53
C LEU A 89 -11.19 -22.37 -3.00
N PHE A 90 -11.04 -21.37 -3.88
CA PHE A 90 -10.58 -20.05 -3.55
C PHE A 90 -11.69 -19.01 -3.72
N GLN A 91 -12.72 -19.14 -2.91
CA GLN A 91 -13.84 -18.21 -2.86
C GLN A 91 -14.03 -17.72 -1.41
N GLY A 92 -13.24 -16.72 -1.03
CA GLY A 92 -13.35 -16.09 0.28
C GLY A 92 -14.77 -15.57 0.52
N GLN A 93 -15.35 -15.93 1.64
CA GLN A 93 -16.68 -15.47 2.03
C GLN A 93 -16.59 -14.14 2.74
N VAL A 94 -17.56 -13.26 2.50
CA VAL A 94 -17.70 -12.01 3.26
C VAL A 94 -18.73 -12.23 4.37
N GLN A 95 -18.32 -11.97 5.60
CA GLN A 95 -19.16 -12.10 6.78
C GLN A 95 -18.87 -10.93 7.73
N SER A 96 -19.90 -10.24 8.18
CA SER A 96 -19.79 -9.15 9.17
C SER A 96 -18.70 -8.12 8.85
N GLY A 97 -18.63 -7.66 7.59
CA GLY A 97 -17.63 -6.66 7.16
C GLY A 97 -16.21 -7.21 6.94
N CYS A 98 -16.03 -8.51 7.07
CA CYS A 98 -14.72 -9.16 6.91
C CYS A 98 -14.73 -10.12 5.72
N ILE A 99 -13.57 -10.21 5.02
CA ILE A 99 -13.33 -11.28 4.07
C ILE A 99 -12.59 -12.43 4.76
N VAL A 100 -13.11 -13.63 4.64
CA VAL A 100 -12.54 -14.84 5.24
C VAL A 100 -11.65 -15.56 4.22
N CYS A 101 -10.38 -15.76 4.56
CA CYS A 101 -9.46 -16.51 3.72
C CYS A 101 -9.92 -17.96 3.59
N PRO A 102 -10.15 -18.49 2.37
CA PRO A 102 -10.67 -19.83 2.18
C PRO A 102 -9.70 -20.92 2.64
N ALA A 103 -8.40 -20.65 2.61
CA ALA A 103 -7.38 -21.63 2.96
C ALA A 103 -7.39 -21.97 4.46
N HIS A 104 -7.23 -20.98 5.34
CA HIS A 104 -7.03 -21.23 6.76
C HIS A 104 -8.02 -20.49 7.67
N GLY A 105 -8.99 -19.79 7.10
CA GLY A 105 -10.12 -19.23 7.83
C GLY A 105 -9.87 -17.90 8.54
N THR A 106 -8.71 -17.27 8.36
CA THR A 106 -8.46 -15.92 8.91
C THR A 106 -9.44 -14.92 8.31
N ALA A 107 -10.12 -14.17 9.15
CA ALA A 107 -11.01 -13.08 8.75
C ALA A 107 -10.25 -11.75 8.76
N PHE A 108 -10.36 -10.99 7.68
CA PHE A 108 -9.75 -9.66 7.54
C PHE A 108 -10.85 -8.61 7.36
N ASP A 109 -10.81 -7.58 8.17
CA ASP A 109 -11.71 -6.44 8.05
C ASP A 109 -11.50 -5.75 6.69
N LEU A 110 -12.55 -5.53 5.91
CA LEU A 110 -12.45 -4.95 4.57
C LEU A 110 -12.01 -3.49 4.60
N LYS A 111 -12.30 -2.76 5.67
CA LYS A 111 -11.99 -1.34 5.79
C LYS A 111 -10.57 -1.10 6.29
N SER A 112 -10.15 -1.80 7.34
CA SER A 112 -8.85 -1.58 7.97
C SER A 112 -7.79 -2.61 7.56
N GLY A 113 -8.20 -3.78 7.09
CA GLY A 113 -7.32 -4.91 6.83
C GLY A 113 -6.94 -5.72 8.08
N ASP A 114 -7.37 -5.30 9.26
CA ASP A 114 -7.02 -5.96 10.51
C ASP A 114 -7.60 -7.37 10.60
N VAL A 115 -6.88 -8.24 11.28
CA VAL A 115 -7.37 -9.59 11.59
C VAL A 115 -8.49 -9.48 12.63
N ARG A 116 -9.60 -10.13 12.34
CA ARG A 116 -10.73 -10.26 13.25
C ARG A 116 -10.83 -11.70 13.75
N GLY A 117 -10.69 -11.87 15.04
CA GLY A 117 -10.73 -13.18 15.68
C GLY A 117 -9.38 -13.90 15.66
N GLU A 118 -9.42 -15.21 15.44
CA GLU A 118 -8.23 -16.06 15.51
C GLU A 118 -7.44 -16.08 14.19
N TRP A 119 -6.11 -15.98 14.31
CA TRP A 119 -5.20 -16.19 13.20
C TRP A 119 -5.18 -17.66 12.77
N CYS A 120 -5.49 -17.94 11.50
CA CYS A 120 -5.48 -19.28 10.92
C CYS A 120 -6.21 -20.34 11.76
N PRO A 121 -7.51 -20.18 12.07
CA PRO A 121 -8.24 -21.10 12.97
C PRO A 121 -8.31 -22.52 12.45
N LYS A 122 -8.21 -22.74 11.14
CA LYS A 122 -8.22 -24.08 10.53
C LYS A 122 -6.86 -24.78 10.56
N LEU A 123 -5.78 -24.09 10.97
CA LEU A 123 -4.48 -24.70 11.14
C LEU A 123 -4.27 -25.16 12.56
N PRO A 124 -3.75 -26.41 12.77
CA PRO A 124 -3.30 -26.84 14.08
C PRO A 124 -2.09 -26.02 14.53
N ASN A 125 -1.97 -25.82 15.83
CA ASN A 125 -0.77 -25.23 16.42
C ASN A 125 0.33 -26.28 16.48
N LEU A 126 1.22 -26.27 15.49
CA LEU A 126 2.28 -27.28 15.38
C LEU A 126 3.43 -26.97 16.35
N PRO A 127 4.04 -27.98 16.99
CA PRO A 127 5.24 -27.81 17.78
C PRO A 127 6.34 -27.12 16.95
N LEU A 128 7.07 -26.16 17.54
CA LEU A 128 8.18 -25.39 16.98
C LEU A 128 7.80 -24.33 15.93
N VAL A 129 6.77 -24.54 15.13
CA VAL A 129 6.39 -23.62 14.02
C VAL A 129 5.03 -22.94 14.24
N GLY A 130 4.25 -23.35 15.23
CA GLY A 130 2.95 -22.79 15.53
C GLY A 130 1.99 -22.88 14.35
N LYS A 131 1.33 -21.77 14.03
CA LYS A 131 0.46 -21.62 12.86
C LYS A 131 1.16 -21.01 11.64
N GLY A 132 2.50 -21.11 11.59
CA GLY A 132 3.32 -20.58 10.50
C GLY A 132 3.67 -19.09 10.67
N PRO A 133 3.72 -18.30 9.58
CA PRO A 133 4.10 -16.90 9.65
C PRO A 133 3.27 -16.10 10.66
N PRO A 134 3.86 -15.07 11.30
CA PRO A 134 3.15 -14.23 12.26
C PRO A 134 1.96 -13.52 11.63
N GLU A 135 1.00 -13.17 12.46
CA GLU A 135 -0.16 -12.38 12.07
C GLU A 135 0.26 -11.06 11.41
N LYS A 136 -0.38 -10.77 10.27
CA LYS A 136 -0.19 -9.53 9.52
C LYS A 136 -1.54 -9.05 8.99
N PRO A 137 -1.77 -7.73 8.97
CA PRO A 137 -2.96 -7.18 8.34
C PRO A 137 -2.97 -7.41 6.84
N LEU A 138 -4.16 -7.49 6.27
CA LEU A 138 -4.37 -7.51 4.82
C LEU A 138 -4.14 -6.10 4.27
N PRO A 139 -3.29 -5.89 3.27
CA PRO A 139 -3.14 -4.57 2.67
C PRO A 139 -4.46 -4.06 2.09
N THR A 140 -4.85 -2.85 2.48
CA THR A 140 -6.00 -2.12 1.96
C THR A 140 -5.53 -0.94 1.12
N PHE A 141 -6.34 -0.51 0.16
CA PHE A 141 -6.03 0.59 -0.73
C PHE A 141 -7.13 1.64 -0.68
N PRO A 142 -6.78 2.92 -0.58
CA PRO A 142 -7.76 3.99 -0.71
C PRO A 142 -8.48 3.89 -2.05
N ILE A 143 -9.79 4.14 -2.02
CA ILE A 143 -10.65 4.06 -3.21
C ILE A 143 -11.37 5.38 -3.41
N LYS A 144 -11.59 5.73 -4.67
CA LYS A 144 -12.38 6.87 -5.11
C LYS A 144 -13.30 6.43 -6.23
N ILE A 145 -14.56 6.79 -6.13
CA ILE A 145 -15.54 6.58 -7.20
C ILE A 145 -15.88 7.96 -7.77
N GLU A 146 -15.67 8.13 -9.06
CA GLU A 146 -15.98 9.35 -9.78
C GLU A 146 -17.46 9.39 -10.17
N GLU A 147 -17.98 10.56 -10.48
CA GLU A 147 -19.37 10.75 -10.95
C GLU A 147 -19.69 9.92 -12.21
N SER A 148 -18.68 9.67 -13.04
CA SER A 148 -18.75 8.78 -14.20
C SER A 148 -18.92 7.28 -13.87
N GLY A 149 -18.84 6.92 -12.59
CA GLY A 149 -18.79 5.53 -12.13
C GLY A 149 -17.41 4.89 -12.21
N ALA A 150 -16.37 5.63 -12.61
CA ALA A 150 -15.02 5.10 -12.64
C ALA A 150 -14.49 4.87 -11.21
N ILE A 151 -13.99 3.66 -10.96
CA ILE A 151 -13.37 3.27 -9.70
C ILE A 151 -11.86 3.43 -9.83
N ALA A 152 -11.28 4.33 -9.04
CA ALA A 152 -9.85 4.55 -8.96
C ALA A 152 -9.31 4.11 -7.59
N VAL A 153 -8.14 3.50 -7.59
CA VAL A 153 -7.45 3.01 -6.40
C VAL A 153 -6.09 3.67 -6.30
N ASP A 154 -5.69 4.07 -5.10
CA ASP A 154 -4.36 4.63 -4.83
C ASP A 154 -3.35 3.48 -4.62
N ILE A 155 -2.46 3.30 -5.59
CA ILE A 155 -1.50 2.18 -5.66
C ILE A 155 -0.11 2.62 -6.11
#